data_a14c3bd0a16ad26ab50b8e8c2d0fdb30
#
_entry.id   a14c3bd0a16ad26ab50b8e8c2d0fdb30
#
_cell.length_a   1.000
_cell.length_b   1.000
_cell.length_c   1.000
_cell.angle_alpha   90.00
_cell.angle_beta   90.00
_cell.angle_gamma   90.00
#
_symmetry.space_group_name_H-M   'P 1'
#
loop_
_entity.id
_entity.type
_entity.pdbx_description
1 polymer ?
#
loop_
_entity_poly.entity_id
_entity_poly.type
_entity_poly.pdbx_seq_one_letter_code
_entity_poly.pdbx_strand_id
1 'polypeptide(L)'
;VEDLENKITPRSKAIIVQHTFGIPANIKKILLLAKKHGLVVIEDCAHALGVEHNGKALGSFGDVAILSFGRDKIISSVFGGAAISKSPEMAKKILMMEGKLQPAPRFFTIQQLLYLIIYAMSLPVYTLGFGKIILSLSRMFGLLSRAVYKEEWSGSMPSFIQYSFPQELSFLALQQWNKLDGFKAHRLEISSYYIDALKLSLAPKPYLRIPFLVKNKTTFLEGAKHKGLHLGNWYRG
;
A
#
# COMPACT_ATOMS: atom_id res chain seq x y z
N VAL A 1 16.97 -14.26 5.68
CA VAL A 1 18.07 -13.33 5.37
C VAL A 1 19.21 -14.05 4.67
N GLU A 2 19.50 -15.32 5.05
CA GLU A 2 20.53 -16.15 4.41
C GLU A 2 20.33 -16.29 2.90
N ASP A 3 19.11 -16.59 2.45
CA ASP A 3 18.79 -16.64 1.02
C ASP A 3 19.00 -15.30 0.31
N LEU A 4 18.74 -14.17 1.00
CA LEU A 4 19.00 -12.84 0.48
C LEU A 4 20.50 -12.62 0.27
N GLU A 5 21.35 -13.02 1.22
CA GLU A 5 22.80 -12.87 1.12
C GLU A 5 23.36 -13.63 -0.10
N ASN A 6 22.86 -14.84 -0.33
CA ASN A 6 23.26 -15.66 -1.49
C ASN A 6 22.86 -15.06 -2.86
N LYS A 7 21.92 -14.10 -2.87
CA LYS A 7 21.46 -13.43 -4.10
C LYS A 7 22.17 -12.09 -4.37
N ILE A 8 22.98 -11.62 -3.43
CA ILE A 8 23.77 -10.41 -3.64
C ILE A 8 24.91 -10.68 -4.62
N THR A 9 25.05 -9.81 -5.59
CA THR A 9 26.09 -9.87 -6.62
C THR A 9 26.83 -8.52 -6.70
N PRO A 10 27.99 -8.43 -7.38
CA PRO A 10 28.67 -7.17 -7.59
C PRO A 10 27.82 -6.10 -8.33
N ARG A 11 26.76 -6.51 -8.99
CA ARG A 11 25.80 -5.62 -9.67
C ARG A 11 24.69 -5.11 -8.74
N SER A 12 24.52 -5.72 -7.55
CA SER A 12 23.53 -5.29 -6.57
C SER A 12 23.84 -3.87 -6.08
N LYS A 13 22.84 -2.98 -6.06
CA LYS A 13 22.98 -1.58 -5.63
C LYS A 13 22.08 -1.24 -4.45
N ALA A 14 20.96 -1.94 -4.32
CA ALA A 14 20.00 -1.69 -3.26
C ALA A 14 19.27 -2.98 -2.86
N ILE A 15 18.70 -2.97 -1.65
CA ILE A 15 17.76 -3.97 -1.15
C ILE A 15 16.43 -3.28 -0.94
N ILE A 16 15.36 -3.77 -1.58
CA ILE A 16 13.99 -3.35 -1.31
C ILE A 16 13.42 -4.26 -0.23
N VAL A 17 13.00 -3.67 0.89
CA VAL A 17 12.45 -4.38 2.04
C VAL A 17 10.98 -4.07 2.16
N GLN A 18 10.11 -5.01 1.79
CA GLN A 18 8.68 -4.84 1.92
C GLN A 18 8.19 -5.29 3.30
N HIS A 19 7.44 -4.42 3.98
CA HIS A 19 6.71 -4.72 5.21
C HIS A 19 5.29 -5.15 4.88
N THR A 20 5.17 -6.38 4.38
CA THR A 20 3.90 -6.91 3.85
C THR A 20 2.80 -6.91 4.90
N PHE A 21 1.63 -6.35 4.57
CA PHE A 21 0.46 -6.16 5.46
C PHE A 21 0.72 -5.30 6.71
N GLY A 22 1.89 -4.70 6.85
CA GLY A 22 2.33 -4.02 8.06
C GLY A 22 3.10 -4.94 9.03
N ILE A 23 3.41 -6.17 8.61
CA ILE A 23 4.27 -7.08 9.38
C ILE A 23 5.73 -6.67 9.14
N PRO A 24 6.49 -6.32 10.19
CA PRO A 24 7.88 -5.94 10.02
C PRO A 24 8.71 -7.09 9.44
N ALA A 25 9.43 -6.83 8.36
CA ALA A 25 10.51 -7.71 7.92
C ALA A 25 11.63 -7.74 8.97
N ASN A 26 12.56 -8.68 8.88
CA ASN A 26 13.72 -8.72 9.78
C ASN A 26 14.71 -7.58 9.44
N ILE A 27 14.23 -6.35 9.60
CA ILE A 27 14.92 -5.13 9.16
C ILE A 27 16.32 -5.00 9.79
N LYS A 28 16.48 -5.39 11.07
CA LYS A 28 17.76 -5.31 11.75
C LYS A 28 18.83 -6.17 11.05
N LYS A 29 18.52 -7.42 10.73
CA LYS A 29 19.46 -8.31 10.02
C LYS A 29 19.72 -7.84 8.58
N ILE A 30 18.70 -7.30 7.92
CA ILE A 30 18.82 -6.79 6.54
C ILE A 30 19.72 -5.55 6.50
N LEU A 31 19.61 -4.64 7.47
CA LEU A 31 20.47 -3.46 7.57
C LEU A 31 21.95 -3.84 7.80
N LEU A 32 22.20 -4.85 8.64
CA LEU A 32 23.58 -5.35 8.85
C LEU A 32 24.15 -5.93 7.56
N LEU A 33 23.34 -6.71 6.83
CA LEU A 33 23.74 -7.28 5.56
C LEU A 33 23.99 -6.19 4.50
N ALA A 34 23.09 -5.22 4.38
CA ALA A 34 23.23 -4.10 3.46
C ALA A 34 24.50 -3.30 3.73
N LYS A 35 24.81 -3.01 5.01
CA LYS A 35 26.04 -2.35 5.42
C LYS A 35 27.28 -3.14 5.03
N LYS A 36 27.28 -4.47 5.24
CA LYS A 36 28.38 -5.38 4.86
C LYS A 36 28.70 -5.28 3.37
N HIS A 37 27.69 -5.13 2.52
CA HIS A 37 27.84 -5.12 1.08
C HIS A 37 27.75 -3.71 0.43
N GLY A 38 27.67 -2.63 1.23
CA GLY A 38 27.58 -1.25 0.73
C GLY A 38 26.30 -0.96 -0.07
N LEU A 39 25.17 -1.60 0.30
CA LEU A 39 23.91 -1.51 -0.42
C LEU A 39 22.97 -0.49 0.22
N VAL A 40 22.23 0.24 -0.60
CA VAL A 40 21.15 1.13 -0.16
C VAL A 40 19.94 0.29 0.27
N VAL A 41 19.28 0.68 1.37
CA VAL A 41 18.05 0.02 1.85
C VAL A 41 16.85 0.91 1.57
N ILE A 42 15.91 0.39 0.79
CA ILE A 42 14.63 1.03 0.47
C ILE A 42 13.52 0.26 1.20
N GLU A 43 12.87 0.90 2.18
CA GLU A 43 11.71 0.30 2.84
C GLU A 43 10.44 0.54 2.01
N ASP A 44 9.81 -0.52 1.52
CA ASP A 44 8.46 -0.46 0.96
C ASP A 44 7.45 -0.52 2.11
N CYS A 45 6.97 0.66 2.50
CA CYS A 45 5.97 0.87 3.54
C CYS A 45 4.56 1.09 2.99
N ALA A 46 4.28 0.67 1.74
CA ALA A 46 2.95 0.80 1.14
C ALA A 46 1.84 0.11 1.97
N HIS A 47 2.19 -0.85 2.83
CA HIS A 47 1.29 -1.53 3.76
C HIS A 47 1.59 -1.23 5.24
N ALA A 48 2.55 -0.38 5.54
CA ALA A 48 3.11 -0.28 6.89
C ALA A 48 3.05 1.14 7.49
N LEU A 49 2.38 2.08 6.83
CA LEU A 49 2.22 3.42 7.37
C LEU A 49 1.54 3.36 8.74
N GLY A 50 2.15 4.04 9.73
CA GLY A 50 1.66 4.08 11.10
C GLY A 50 1.98 2.85 11.96
N VAL A 51 2.67 1.84 11.41
CA VAL A 51 3.14 0.68 12.17
C VAL A 51 4.52 0.96 12.77
N GLU A 52 4.69 0.56 14.03
CA GLU A 52 5.97 0.67 14.73
C GLU A 52 6.62 -0.70 14.96
N HIS A 53 7.95 -0.71 14.95
CA HIS A 53 8.77 -1.86 15.29
C HIS A 53 9.88 -1.41 16.25
N ASN A 54 9.94 -2.01 17.45
CA ASN A 54 10.89 -1.64 18.50
C ASN A 54 10.88 -0.12 18.82
N GLY A 55 9.70 0.49 18.94
CA GLY A 55 9.53 1.91 19.28
C GLY A 55 9.87 2.90 18.16
N LYS A 56 10.09 2.41 16.92
CA LYS A 56 10.37 3.27 15.75
C LYS A 56 9.40 2.96 14.63
N ALA A 57 8.95 3.99 13.95
CA ALA A 57 8.06 3.84 12.79
C ALA A 57 8.75 3.05 11.67
N LEU A 58 8.05 2.10 11.05
CA LEU A 58 8.50 1.49 9.80
C LEU A 58 8.63 2.58 8.73
N GLY A 59 9.66 2.47 7.89
CA GLY A 59 10.07 3.54 6.97
C GLY A 59 11.10 4.50 7.57
N SER A 60 11.51 4.27 8.84
CA SER A 60 12.54 5.08 9.47
C SER A 60 13.87 4.35 9.70
N PHE A 61 14.00 3.14 9.21
CA PHE A 61 15.18 2.31 9.41
C PHE A 61 16.16 2.38 8.24
N GLY A 62 15.66 2.32 7.01
CA GLY A 62 16.46 2.35 5.79
C GLY A 62 16.91 3.75 5.38
N ASP A 63 17.52 3.83 4.19
CA ASP A 63 18.01 5.08 3.60
C ASP A 63 16.88 5.87 2.96
N VAL A 64 15.90 5.16 2.37
CA VAL A 64 14.70 5.70 1.74
C VAL A 64 13.51 4.85 2.17
N ALA A 65 12.35 5.46 2.34
CA ALA A 65 11.09 4.74 2.46
C ALA A 65 10.07 5.22 1.43
N ILE A 66 9.24 4.29 0.98
CA ILE A 66 8.15 4.54 0.04
C ILE A 66 6.83 4.35 0.77
N LEU A 67 5.96 5.36 0.72
CA LEU A 67 4.59 5.33 1.22
C LEU A 67 3.62 5.30 0.04
N SER A 68 2.47 4.65 0.21
CA SER A 68 1.40 4.64 -0.79
C SER A 68 0.11 5.23 -0.22
N PHE A 69 -0.55 6.05 -1.03
CA PHE A 69 -1.86 6.65 -0.75
C PHE A 69 -2.93 6.10 -1.70
N GLY A 70 -2.70 4.89 -2.25
CA GLY A 70 -3.66 4.18 -3.09
C GLY A 70 -4.96 3.85 -2.35
N ARG A 71 -5.96 3.38 -3.09
CA ARG A 71 -7.34 3.18 -2.63
C ARG A 71 -7.53 2.26 -1.43
N ASP A 72 -6.63 1.32 -1.24
CA ASP A 72 -6.71 0.26 -0.24
C ASP A 72 -5.73 0.46 0.92
N LYS A 73 -5.15 1.66 1.04
CA LYS A 73 -4.16 1.97 2.07
C LYS A 73 -4.80 2.54 3.34
N ILE A 74 -4.02 2.67 4.41
CA ILE A 74 -4.51 3.16 5.70
C ILE A 74 -5.02 4.60 5.61
N ILE A 75 -4.35 5.43 4.81
CA ILE A 75 -4.85 6.71 4.31
C ILE A 75 -4.89 6.64 2.79
N SER A 76 -5.86 7.30 2.19
CA SER A 76 -6.04 7.24 0.75
C SER A 76 -6.36 8.60 0.15
N SER A 77 -5.66 8.95 -0.90
CA SER A 77 -6.02 9.99 -1.86
C SER A 77 -6.42 9.39 -3.21
N VAL A 78 -6.85 8.12 -3.20
CA VAL A 78 -7.20 7.30 -4.38
C VAL A 78 -5.98 6.89 -5.19
N PHE A 79 -5.02 7.79 -5.36
CA PHE A 79 -3.78 7.62 -6.11
C PHE A 79 -2.66 8.41 -5.43
N GLY A 80 -1.42 8.00 -5.66
CA GLY A 80 -0.23 8.71 -5.19
C GLY A 80 0.54 7.98 -4.10
N GLY A 81 1.58 8.62 -3.66
CA GLY A 81 2.50 8.13 -2.64
C GLY A 81 3.53 9.19 -2.28
N ALA A 82 4.46 8.84 -1.43
CA ALA A 82 5.59 9.69 -1.07
C ALA A 82 6.86 8.85 -0.93
N ALA A 83 7.99 9.43 -1.29
CA ALA A 83 9.31 8.93 -0.97
C ALA A 83 9.94 9.84 0.09
N ILE A 84 10.45 9.26 1.16
CA ILE A 84 11.05 9.98 2.27
C ILE A 84 12.46 9.48 2.55
N SER A 85 13.36 10.36 2.97
CA SER A 85 14.71 10.02 3.40
C SER A 85 15.16 10.92 4.52
N LYS A 86 15.98 10.38 5.42
CA LYS A 86 16.68 11.16 6.46
C LYS A 86 17.95 11.84 5.94
N SER A 87 18.50 11.37 4.81
CA SER A 87 19.66 11.96 4.19
C SER A 87 19.24 13.17 3.35
N PRO A 88 19.74 14.39 3.68
CA PRO A 88 19.46 15.58 2.85
C PRO A 88 19.91 15.41 1.40
N GLU A 89 21.02 14.71 1.18
CA GLU A 89 21.53 14.44 -0.16
C GLU A 89 20.57 13.53 -0.95
N MET A 90 20.08 12.46 -0.32
CA MET A 90 19.12 11.56 -0.95
C MET A 90 17.79 12.27 -1.19
N ALA A 91 17.30 13.04 -0.22
CA ALA A 91 16.08 13.85 -0.38
C ALA A 91 16.21 14.82 -1.56
N LYS A 92 17.37 15.49 -1.71
CA LYS A 92 17.62 16.37 -2.87
C LYS A 92 17.57 15.61 -4.20
N LYS A 93 18.15 14.40 -4.26
CA LYS A 93 18.09 13.55 -5.46
C LYS A 93 16.63 13.17 -5.80
N ILE A 94 15.83 12.79 -4.80
CA ILE A 94 14.41 12.48 -4.96
C ILE A 94 13.65 13.69 -5.52
N LEU A 95 13.82 14.88 -4.93
CA LEU A 95 13.18 16.12 -5.40
C LEU A 95 13.60 16.48 -6.83
N MET A 96 14.87 16.28 -7.19
CA MET A 96 15.33 16.49 -8.57
C MET A 96 14.68 15.51 -9.56
N MET A 97 14.40 14.29 -9.16
CA MET A 97 13.68 13.30 -9.98
C MET A 97 12.21 13.68 -10.11
N GLU A 98 11.57 14.08 -9.02
CA GLU A 98 10.19 14.57 -9.01
C GLU A 98 9.99 15.76 -9.96
N GLY A 99 10.92 16.73 -9.94
CA GLY A 99 10.88 17.89 -10.81
C GLY A 99 10.97 17.57 -12.32
N LYS A 100 11.30 16.34 -12.69
CA LYS A 100 11.30 15.86 -14.09
C LYS A 100 9.97 15.21 -14.50
N LEU A 101 9.07 14.97 -13.55
CA LEU A 101 7.77 14.38 -13.82
C LEU A 101 6.88 15.38 -14.56
N GLN A 102 6.03 14.84 -15.42
CA GLN A 102 5.07 15.67 -16.15
C GLN A 102 3.86 16.00 -15.26
N PRO A 103 3.26 17.19 -15.41
CA PRO A 103 2.00 17.48 -14.75
C PRO A 103 0.93 16.44 -15.13
N ALA A 104 0.19 15.96 -14.15
CA ALA A 104 -0.90 15.03 -14.43
C ALA A 104 -1.98 15.70 -15.29
N PRO A 105 -2.49 15.04 -16.34
CA PRO A 105 -3.61 15.56 -17.11
C PRO A 105 -4.82 15.84 -16.22
N ARG A 106 -5.53 16.94 -16.47
CA ARG A 106 -6.74 17.31 -15.71
C ARG A 106 -7.77 16.16 -15.68
N PHE A 107 -7.97 15.49 -16.79
CA PHE A 107 -8.86 14.33 -16.88
C PHE A 107 -8.46 13.23 -15.89
N PHE A 108 -7.17 12.93 -15.78
CA PHE A 108 -6.66 11.93 -14.81
C PHE A 108 -7.01 12.34 -13.37
N THR A 109 -6.78 13.60 -13.00
CA THR A 109 -7.08 14.11 -11.65
C THR A 109 -8.59 14.03 -11.36
N ILE A 110 -9.43 14.50 -12.30
CA ILE A 110 -10.90 14.42 -12.18
C ILE A 110 -11.35 12.96 -12.03
N GLN A 111 -10.80 12.04 -12.80
CA GLN A 111 -11.14 10.61 -12.72
C GLN A 111 -10.83 10.03 -11.33
N GLN A 112 -9.71 10.44 -10.70
CA GLN A 112 -9.40 10.01 -9.33
C GLN A 112 -10.39 10.61 -8.31
N LEU A 113 -10.78 11.87 -8.45
CA LEU A 113 -11.75 12.53 -7.57
C LEU A 113 -13.16 11.95 -7.72
N LEU A 114 -13.58 11.66 -8.96
CA LEU A 114 -14.85 10.99 -9.24
C LEU A 114 -14.97 9.63 -8.57
N TYR A 115 -13.85 8.94 -8.37
CA TYR A 115 -13.85 7.67 -7.64
C TYR A 115 -14.53 7.78 -6.27
N LEU A 116 -14.23 8.83 -5.51
CA LEU A 116 -14.81 9.04 -4.17
C LEU A 116 -16.33 9.24 -4.25
N ILE A 117 -16.78 10.08 -5.18
CA ILE A 117 -18.20 10.42 -5.37
C ILE A 117 -18.97 9.18 -5.81
N ILE A 118 -18.48 8.49 -6.84
CA ILE A 118 -19.15 7.31 -7.41
C ILE A 118 -19.24 6.18 -6.37
N TYR A 119 -18.20 5.97 -5.58
CA TYR A 119 -18.26 4.97 -4.51
C TYR A 119 -19.20 5.39 -3.39
N ALA A 120 -19.19 6.65 -2.95
CA ALA A 120 -20.13 7.15 -1.94
C ALA A 120 -21.59 6.97 -2.36
N MET A 121 -21.90 7.19 -3.64
CA MET A 121 -23.24 6.98 -4.20
C MET A 121 -23.59 5.49 -4.35
N SER A 122 -22.61 4.66 -4.66
CA SER A 122 -22.83 3.23 -4.96
C SER A 122 -22.99 2.38 -3.71
N LEU A 123 -22.28 2.69 -2.62
CA LEU A 123 -22.26 1.85 -1.41
C LEU A 123 -23.64 1.69 -0.75
N PRO A 124 -24.45 2.73 -0.53
CA PRO A 124 -25.74 2.59 0.14
C PRO A 124 -26.72 1.67 -0.60
N VAL A 125 -26.61 1.61 -1.93
CA VAL A 125 -27.52 0.84 -2.81
C VAL A 125 -26.83 -0.41 -3.41
N TYR A 126 -25.68 -0.78 -2.86
CA TYR A 126 -24.87 -1.88 -3.42
C TYR A 126 -25.56 -3.24 -3.25
N THR A 127 -26.15 -3.50 -2.09
CA THR A 127 -26.86 -4.74 -1.78
C THR A 127 -28.13 -4.92 -2.61
N LEU A 128 -28.77 -3.82 -3.01
CA LEU A 128 -29.94 -3.80 -3.89
C LEU A 128 -29.60 -4.03 -5.37
N GLY A 129 -28.32 -4.14 -5.71
CA GLY A 129 -27.84 -4.33 -7.08
C GLY A 129 -27.59 -3.02 -7.85
N PHE A 130 -28.26 -1.91 -7.52
CA PHE A 130 -28.09 -0.62 -8.20
C PHE A 130 -26.66 -0.08 -8.10
N GLY A 131 -26.02 -0.23 -6.95
CA GLY A 131 -24.62 0.18 -6.78
C GLY A 131 -23.65 -0.58 -7.70
N LYS A 132 -23.93 -1.85 -7.99
CA LYS A 132 -23.14 -2.65 -8.95
C LYS A 132 -23.31 -2.11 -10.36
N ILE A 133 -24.53 -1.70 -10.74
CA ILE A 133 -24.82 -1.10 -12.04
C ILE A 133 -24.08 0.23 -12.19
N ILE A 134 -24.18 1.11 -11.18
CA ILE A 134 -23.45 2.40 -11.16
C ILE A 134 -21.96 2.19 -11.38
N LEU A 135 -21.34 1.29 -10.62
CA LEU A 135 -19.91 1.00 -10.75
C LEU A 135 -19.54 0.40 -12.11
N SER A 136 -20.39 -0.47 -12.66
CA SER A 136 -20.16 -1.09 -13.97
C SER A 136 -20.23 -0.05 -15.10
N LEU A 137 -21.27 0.77 -15.12
CA LEU A 137 -21.43 1.85 -16.10
C LEU A 137 -20.30 2.87 -15.98
N SER A 138 -19.93 3.28 -14.75
CA SER A 138 -18.83 4.21 -14.53
C SER A 138 -17.49 3.67 -15.04
N ARG A 139 -17.26 2.36 -14.94
CA ARG A 139 -16.06 1.73 -15.53
C ARG A 139 -16.14 1.67 -17.04
N MET A 140 -17.31 1.34 -17.61
CA MET A 140 -17.51 1.28 -19.04
C MET A 140 -17.28 2.63 -19.73
N PHE A 141 -17.74 3.71 -19.10
CA PHE A 141 -17.51 5.09 -19.60
C PHE A 141 -16.15 5.68 -19.21
N GLY A 142 -15.24 4.89 -18.61
CA GLY A 142 -13.91 5.36 -18.23
C GLY A 142 -13.88 6.41 -17.11
N LEU A 143 -14.97 6.57 -16.34
CA LEU A 143 -15.06 7.50 -15.21
C LEU A 143 -14.27 7.01 -13.99
N LEU A 144 -14.03 5.72 -13.90
CA LEU A 144 -13.21 5.09 -12.85
C LEU A 144 -11.91 4.57 -13.43
N SER A 145 -10.80 4.99 -12.87
CA SER A 145 -9.49 4.42 -13.18
C SER A 145 -9.38 2.97 -12.67
N ARG A 146 -8.52 2.18 -13.26
CA ARG A 146 -8.27 0.79 -12.83
C ARG A 146 -7.44 0.78 -11.55
N ALA A 147 -7.62 -0.25 -10.72
CA ALA A 147 -6.79 -0.46 -9.54
C ALA A 147 -5.41 -1.02 -9.91
N VAL A 148 -5.37 -1.83 -10.97
CA VAL A 148 -4.15 -2.40 -11.57
C VAL A 148 -4.30 -2.32 -13.07
N TYR A 149 -3.28 -1.88 -13.76
CA TYR A 149 -3.25 -1.74 -15.21
C TYR A 149 -2.63 -2.98 -15.85
N LYS A 150 -2.97 -3.23 -17.13
CA LYS A 150 -2.47 -4.40 -17.86
C LYS A 150 -0.95 -4.39 -17.99
N GLU A 151 -0.38 -3.20 -18.13
CA GLU A 151 1.05 -2.95 -18.24
C GLU A 151 1.80 -3.45 -17.00
N GLU A 152 1.22 -3.29 -15.80
CA GLU A 152 1.81 -3.79 -14.55
C GLU A 152 1.91 -5.32 -14.52
N TRP A 153 0.93 -6.02 -15.12
CA TRP A 153 0.97 -7.49 -15.22
C TRP A 153 2.10 -8.00 -16.14
N SER A 154 2.46 -7.22 -17.15
CA SER A 154 3.56 -7.55 -18.07
C SER A 154 4.92 -7.01 -17.60
N GLY A 155 4.97 -6.36 -16.44
CA GLY A 155 6.18 -5.70 -15.95
C GLY A 155 6.54 -4.42 -16.72
N SER A 156 5.61 -3.91 -17.54
CA SER A 156 5.78 -2.65 -18.27
C SER A 156 5.35 -1.46 -17.40
N MET A 157 5.85 -0.28 -17.71
CA MET A 157 5.58 0.95 -16.98
C MET A 157 4.32 1.64 -17.51
N PRO A 158 3.22 1.75 -16.71
CA PRO A 158 2.07 2.54 -17.12
C PRO A 158 2.41 4.03 -17.26
N SER A 159 1.74 4.72 -18.19
CA SER A 159 2.01 6.13 -18.49
C SER A 159 1.84 7.08 -17.28
N PHE A 160 0.91 6.76 -16.38
CA PHE A 160 0.65 7.61 -15.21
C PHE A 160 1.80 7.65 -14.18
N ILE A 161 2.76 6.72 -14.24
CA ILE A 161 3.95 6.74 -13.37
C ILE A 161 4.83 7.97 -13.64
N GLN A 162 4.72 8.55 -14.85
CA GLN A 162 5.45 9.75 -15.22
C GLN A 162 4.78 11.05 -14.76
N TYR A 163 3.63 10.98 -14.11
CA TYR A 163 2.92 12.17 -13.64
C TYR A 163 3.36 12.57 -12.24
N SER A 164 3.56 13.88 -12.05
CA SER A 164 3.69 14.45 -10.71
C SER A 164 2.39 14.26 -9.92
N PHE A 165 2.51 14.20 -8.61
CA PHE A 165 1.35 14.01 -7.74
C PHE A 165 0.44 15.25 -7.78
N PRO A 166 -0.83 15.14 -8.23
CA PRO A 166 -1.73 16.28 -8.35
C PRO A 166 -1.98 16.99 -7.02
N GLN A 167 -2.02 18.31 -7.03
CA GLN A 167 -2.21 19.11 -5.81
C GLN A 167 -3.52 18.78 -5.09
N GLU A 168 -4.59 18.52 -5.83
CA GLU A 168 -5.91 18.15 -5.28
C GLU A 168 -5.85 16.81 -4.53
N LEU A 169 -5.10 15.86 -5.03
CA LEU A 169 -4.90 14.57 -4.37
C LEU A 169 -3.95 14.68 -3.19
N SER A 170 -2.94 15.56 -3.27
CA SER A 170 -2.05 15.84 -2.12
C SER A 170 -2.83 16.48 -0.97
N PHE A 171 -3.77 17.37 -1.27
CA PHE A 171 -4.66 17.93 -0.27
C PHE A 171 -5.52 16.84 0.41
N LEU A 172 -6.09 15.92 -0.36
CA LEU A 172 -6.81 14.77 0.19
C LEU A 172 -5.91 13.90 1.07
N ALA A 173 -4.69 13.61 0.63
CA ALA A 173 -3.73 12.84 1.42
C ALA A 173 -3.44 13.52 2.75
N LEU A 174 -3.25 14.84 2.77
CA LEU A 174 -3.03 15.63 3.98
C LEU A 174 -4.23 15.58 4.92
N GLN A 175 -5.45 15.72 4.39
CA GLN A 175 -6.68 15.60 5.20
C GLN A 175 -6.82 14.20 5.83
N GLN A 176 -6.44 13.16 5.12
CA GLN A 176 -6.42 11.79 5.66
C GLN A 176 -5.29 11.59 6.67
N TRP A 177 -4.13 12.22 6.44
CA TRP A 177 -2.99 12.18 7.36
C TRP A 177 -3.36 12.73 8.74
N ASN A 178 -4.10 13.83 8.80
CA ASN A 178 -4.58 14.41 10.06
C ASN A 178 -5.49 13.48 10.86
N LYS A 179 -6.03 12.42 10.23
CA LYS A 179 -6.87 11.39 10.87
C LYS A 179 -6.11 10.09 11.15
N LEU A 180 -4.82 10.03 10.83
CA LEU A 180 -4.04 8.79 10.86
C LEU A 180 -4.05 8.13 12.25
N ASP A 181 -3.93 8.90 13.34
CA ASP A 181 -3.91 8.34 14.69
C ASP A 181 -5.24 7.68 15.06
N GLY A 182 -6.37 8.25 14.65
CA GLY A 182 -7.68 7.62 14.81
C GLY A 182 -7.79 6.32 14.01
N PHE A 183 -7.29 6.30 12.77
CA PHE A 183 -7.26 5.08 11.96
C PHE A 183 -6.34 4.00 12.54
N LYS A 184 -5.19 4.40 13.10
CA LYS A 184 -4.28 3.48 13.81
C LYS A 184 -4.95 2.85 15.01
N ALA A 185 -5.59 3.66 15.86
CA ALA A 185 -6.27 3.19 17.07
C ALA A 185 -7.36 2.17 16.72
N HIS A 186 -8.24 2.51 15.78
CA HIS A 186 -9.31 1.61 15.33
C HIS A 186 -8.77 0.31 14.70
N ARG A 187 -7.73 0.38 13.88
CA ARG A 187 -7.10 -0.82 13.31
C ARG A 187 -6.42 -1.68 14.36
N LEU A 188 -5.83 -1.09 15.38
CA LEU A 188 -5.24 -1.81 16.50
C LEU A 188 -6.32 -2.58 17.26
N GLU A 189 -7.45 -1.97 17.56
CA GLU A 189 -8.61 -2.61 18.19
C GLU A 189 -9.09 -3.82 17.36
N ILE A 190 -9.36 -3.62 16.07
CA ILE A 190 -9.79 -4.70 15.17
C ILE A 190 -8.75 -5.81 15.10
N SER A 191 -7.46 -5.48 14.99
CA SER A 191 -6.40 -6.48 14.90
C SER A 191 -6.29 -7.31 16.18
N SER A 192 -6.40 -6.67 17.35
CA SER A 192 -6.42 -7.36 18.65
C SER A 192 -7.55 -8.36 18.71
N TYR A 193 -8.77 -7.93 18.35
CA TYR A 193 -9.94 -8.80 18.32
C TYR A 193 -9.73 -10.04 17.43
N TYR A 194 -9.26 -9.87 16.20
CA TYR A 194 -9.04 -10.99 15.28
C TYR A 194 -7.89 -11.90 15.72
N ILE A 195 -6.82 -11.34 16.29
CA ILE A 195 -5.68 -12.11 16.79
C ILE A 195 -6.14 -13.02 17.91
N ASP A 196 -6.92 -12.52 18.86
CA ASP A 196 -7.45 -13.28 19.98
C ASP A 196 -8.48 -14.32 19.52
N ALA A 197 -9.46 -13.91 18.71
CA ALA A 197 -10.52 -14.79 18.23
C ALA A 197 -10.00 -15.94 17.35
N LEU A 198 -8.98 -15.69 16.53
CA LEU A 198 -8.38 -16.69 15.63
C LEU A 198 -7.11 -17.34 16.21
N LYS A 199 -6.71 -16.97 17.41
CA LYS A 199 -5.50 -17.47 18.11
C LYS A 199 -4.24 -17.35 17.22
N LEU A 200 -4.07 -16.19 16.60
CA LEU A 200 -2.94 -15.94 15.69
C LEU A 200 -1.66 -15.66 16.48
N SER A 201 -0.54 -16.19 16.01
CA SER A 201 0.79 -15.89 16.55
C SER A 201 1.33 -14.55 16.03
N LEU A 202 0.55 -13.48 16.21
CA LEU A 202 0.89 -12.12 15.81
C LEU A 202 0.75 -11.18 17.01
N ALA A 203 1.67 -10.23 17.15
CA ALA A 203 1.50 -9.14 18.12
C ALA A 203 0.45 -8.13 17.60
N PRO A 204 -0.44 -7.60 18.46
CA PRO A 204 -1.39 -6.57 18.07
C PRO A 204 -0.69 -5.32 17.50
N LYS A 205 -1.05 -4.92 16.30
CA LYS A 205 -0.55 -3.73 15.59
C LYS A 205 -1.63 -3.20 14.65
N PRO A 206 -1.57 -1.94 14.21
CA PRO A 206 -2.55 -1.39 13.26
C PRO A 206 -2.30 -1.91 11.84
N TYR A 207 -2.38 -3.23 11.66
CA TYR A 207 -2.15 -3.88 10.37
C TYR A 207 -3.08 -3.36 9.28
N LEU A 208 -2.57 -3.22 8.07
CA LEU A 208 -3.40 -2.92 6.90
C LEU A 208 -4.37 -4.08 6.62
N ARG A 209 -3.88 -5.31 6.78
CA ARG A 209 -4.65 -6.56 6.65
C ARG A 209 -4.09 -7.57 7.65
N ILE A 210 -4.95 -8.43 8.15
CA ILE A 210 -4.56 -9.49 9.08
C ILE A 210 -4.43 -10.78 8.27
N PRO A 211 -3.20 -11.23 7.97
CA PRO A 211 -3.00 -12.48 7.24
C PRO A 211 -3.11 -13.66 8.18
N PHE A 212 -3.69 -14.74 7.69
CA PHE A 212 -3.68 -16.04 8.36
C PHE A 212 -3.62 -17.17 7.33
N LEU A 213 -3.04 -18.28 7.74
CA LEU A 213 -2.89 -19.45 6.89
C LEU A 213 -4.06 -20.40 7.09
N VAL A 214 -4.54 -20.98 6.00
CA VAL A 214 -5.61 -21.98 6.02
C VAL A 214 -5.16 -23.23 5.24
N LYS A 215 -5.59 -24.41 5.71
CA LYS A 215 -5.21 -25.70 5.06
C LYS A 215 -5.78 -25.81 3.65
N ASN A 216 -7.04 -25.44 3.46
CA ASN A 216 -7.71 -25.45 2.16
C ASN A 216 -8.32 -24.07 1.89
N LYS A 217 -7.64 -23.31 1.05
CA LYS A 217 -7.99 -21.94 0.70
C LYS A 217 -9.33 -21.85 -0.04
N THR A 218 -9.57 -22.75 -0.99
CA THR A 218 -10.79 -22.71 -1.82
C THR A 218 -12.03 -22.93 -0.96
N THR A 219 -12.07 -24.03 -0.21
CA THR A 219 -13.19 -24.35 0.68
C THR A 219 -13.42 -23.26 1.73
N PHE A 220 -12.34 -22.67 2.26
CA PHE A 220 -12.45 -21.60 3.25
C PHE A 220 -13.07 -20.32 2.65
N LEU A 221 -12.63 -19.91 1.44
CA LEU A 221 -13.17 -18.74 0.76
C LEU A 221 -14.64 -18.92 0.36
N GLU A 222 -15.01 -20.11 -0.10
CA GLU A 222 -16.41 -20.44 -0.42
C GLU A 222 -17.28 -20.39 0.83
N GLY A 223 -16.85 -21.02 1.93
CA GLY A 223 -17.57 -20.98 3.21
C GLY A 223 -17.73 -19.57 3.76
N ALA A 224 -16.70 -18.73 3.64
CA ALA A 224 -16.78 -17.32 4.02
C ALA A 224 -17.78 -16.55 3.15
N LYS A 225 -17.77 -16.77 1.82
CA LYS A 225 -18.68 -16.15 0.87
C LYS A 225 -20.15 -16.51 1.16
N HIS A 226 -20.44 -17.77 1.50
CA HIS A 226 -21.79 -18.19 1.91
C HIS A 226 -22.29 -17.48 3.17
N LYS A 227 -21.37 -17.04 4.04
CA LYS A 227 -21.67 -16.24 5.23
C LYS A 227 -21.65 -14.72 4.96
N GLY A 228 -21.56 -14.29 3.71
CA GLY A 228 -21.48 -12.88 3.33
C GLY A 228 -20.13 -12.22 3.64
N LEU A 229 -19.10 -12.99 3.97
CA LEU A 229 -17.77 -12.46 4.28
C LEU A 229 -16.91 -12.44 3.01
N HIS A 230 -16.35 -11.26 2.69
CA HIS A 230 -15.45 -11.08 1.55
C HIS A 230 -14.00 -11.04 2.04
N LEU A 231 -13.30 -12.15 1.85
CA LEU A 231 -11.90 -12.28 2.24
C LEU A 231 -10.98 -11.99 1.06
N GLY A 232 -9.85 -11.32 1.34
CA GLY A 232 -8.82 -11.06 0.35
C GLY A 232 -8.01 -12.32 0.05
N ASN A 233 -7.69 -12.52 -1.23
CA ASN A 233 -6.80 -13.57 -1.69
C ASN A 233 -5.52 -12.92 -2.24
N TRP A 234 -4.57 -12.63 -1.36
CA TRP A 234 -3.31 -11.99 -1.71
C TRP A 234 -2.20 -13.01 -1.88
N TYR A 235 -1.32 -12.71 -2.83
CA TYR A 235 -0.20 -13.56 -3.24
C TYR A 235 -0.68 -14.94 -3.71
N ARG A 236 -0.93 -15.00 -5.00
CA ARG A 236 -1.06 -16.27 -5.70
C ARG A 236 0.32 -16.90 -5.78
N GLY A 237 0.61 -17.80 -4.85
CA GLY A 237 1.66 -18.78 -5.00
C GLY A 237 1.09 -19.98 -5.69
#